data_3717512180e0eb28c35f4b19b2862170
#
_entry.id   3717512180e0eb28c35f4b19b2862170
#
_cell.length_a   1.000
_cell.length_b   1.000
_cell.length_c   1.000
_cell.angle_alpha   90.00
_cell.angle_beta   90.00
_cell.angle_gamma   90.00
#
_symmetry.space_group_name_H-M   'P 1'
#
loop_
_entity.id
_entity.type
_entity.pdbx_description
1 polymer ?
#
loop_
_entity_poly.entity_id
_entity_poly.type
_entity_poly.pdbx_seq_one_letter_code
_entity_poly.pdbx_strand_id
1 'polypeptide(L)'
;MKDFVSIEKKIWEEKKKYFENYLEWGERIKAISQKFLGRRVKVLIFGSVIKGEWAPNSDIDVLIVSSKLSKNWIKNRKIRTEIKKLIDPTSPFQIHLAHPDEFKSWWKKFIKKDYIEVK
;
A
#
# COMPACT_ATOMS: atom_id res chain seq x y z
N MET A 1 -10.95 -25.15 24.74
CA MET A 1 -9.75 -24.37 24.36
C MET A 1 -9.77 -24.09 22.87
N LYS A 2 -9.65 -22.84 22.52
CA LYS A 2 -9.57 -22.47 21.08
C LYS A 2 -8.21 -22.87 20.57
N ASP A 3 -8.17 -23.62 19.49
CA ASP A 3 -6.92 -24.00 18.89
C ASP A 3 -6.37 -22.85 18.00
N PHE A 4 -5.12 -22.98 17.64
CA PHE A 4 -4.41 -22.01 16.83
C PHE A 4 -5.05 -21.82 15.46
N VAL A 5 -5.56 -22.90 14.87
CA VAL A 5 -6.15 -22.89 13.54
C VAL A 5 -7.40 -22.01 13.49
N SER A 6 -8.24 -22.06 14.52
CA SER A 6 -9.44 -21.23 14.60
C SER A 6 -9.10 -19.74 14.67
N ILE A 7 -8.05 -19.40 15.43
CA ILE A 7 -7.59 -18.01 15.60
C ILE A 7 -7.01 -17.50 14.29
N GLU A 8 -6.16 -18.29 13.64
CA GLU A 8 -5.56 -17.92 12.36
C GLU A 8 -6.60 -17.72 11.27
N LYS A 9 -7.60 -18.58 11.23
CA LYS A 9 -8.70 -18.50 10.28
C LYS A 9 -9.48 -17.20 10.46
N LYS A 10 -9.75 -16.84 11.70
CA LYS A 10 -10.49 -15.63 12.03
C LYS A 10 -9.70 -14.36 11.61
N ILE A 11 -8.41 -14.35 11.88
CA ILE A 11 -7.52 -13.26 11.49
C ILE A 11 -7.51 -13.12 9.97
N TRP A 12 -7.41 -14.25 9.25
CA TRP A 12 -7.43 -14.26 7.80
C TRP A 12 -8.75 -13.73 7.24
N GLU A 13 -9.88 -14.12 7.80
CA GLU A 13 -11.19 -13.66 7.34
C GLU A 13 -11.33 -12.15 7.46
N GLU A 14 -10.80 -11.56 8.52
CA GLU A 14 -10.79 -10.11 8.68
C GLU A 14 -9.84 -9.44 7.69
N LYS A 15 -8.66 -9.99 7.51
CA LYS A 15 -7.65 -9.48 6.58
C LYS A 15 -8.11 -9.57 5.13
N LYS A 16 -8.80 -10.66 4.79
CA LYS A 16 -9.29 -10.94 3.45
C LYS A 16 -10.17 -9.83 2.90
N LYS A 17 -10.90 -9.13 3.74
CA LYS A 17 -11.78 -8.03 3.31
C LYS A 17 -10.99 -6.91 2.63
N TYR A 18 -9.77 -6.66 3.08
CA TYR A 18 -8.90 -5.66 2.46
C TYR A 18 -8.48 -6.08 1.06
N PHE A 19 -8.18 -7.37 0.87
CA PHE A 19 -7.82 -7.91 -0.45
C PHE A 19 -9.01 -7.85 -1.41
N GLU A 20 -10.19 -8.20 -0.94
CA GLU A 20 -11.41 -8.18 -1.76
C GLU A 20 -11.79 -6.77 -2.19
N ASN A 21 -11.48 -5.76 -1.37
CA ASN A 21 -11.86 -4.38 -1.60
C ASN A 21 -10.64 -3.47 -1.81
N TYR A 22 -9.56 -4.02 -2.36
CA TYR A 22 -8.31 -3.28 -2.44
C TYR A 22 -8.38 -2.01 -3.30
N LEU A 23 -9.24 -1.97 -4.32
CA LEU A 23 -9.41 -0.77 -5.15
C LEU A 23 -10.10 0.35 -4.38
N GLU A 24 -11.12 0.05 -3.61
CA GLU A 24 -11.80 1.04 -2.76
C GLU A 24 -10.84 1.60 -1.72
N TRP A 25 -10.04 0.72 -1.13
CA TRP A 25 -9.02 1.15 -0.19
C TRP A 25 -7.95 1.99 -0.87
N GLY A 26 -7.59 1.63 -2.09
CA GLY A 26 -6.67 2.43 -2.89
C GLY A 26 -7.16 3.85 -3.09
N GLU A 27 -8.44 4.04 -3.36
CA GLU A 27 -9.04 5.36 -3.49
C GLU A 27 -8.94 6.16 -2.19
N ARG A 28 -9.19 5.52 -1.05
CA ARG A 28 -9.05 6.15 0.27
C ARG A 28 -7.61 6.53 0.56
N ILE A 29 -6.69 5.65 0.23
CA ILE A 29 -5.25 5.90 0.41
C ILE A 29 -4.83 7.09 -0.44
N LYS A 30 -5.32 7.18 -1.67
CA LYS A 30 -5.02 8.32 -2.54
C LYS A 30 -5.56 9.63 -1.96
N ALA A 31 -6.79 9.63 -1.46
CA ALA A 31 -7.37 10.80 -0.83
C ALA A 31 -6.56 11.26 0.38
N ILE A 32 -6.14 10.32 1.21
CA ILE A 32 -5.29 10.60 2.37
C ILE A 32 -3.94 11.17 1.91
N SER A 33 -3.34 10.52 0.91
CA SER A 33 -2.05 10.95 0.38
C SER A 33 -2.09 12.37 -0.18
N GLN A 34 -3.20 12.74 -0.82
CA GLN A 34 -3.38 14.08 -1.36
C GLN A 34 -3.38 15.15 -0.27
N LYS A 35 -3.81 14.83 0.93
CA LYS A 35 -3.76 15.77 2.06
C LYS A 35 -2.34 16.14 2.44
N PHE A 36 -1.40 15.20 2.29
CA PHE A 36 0.00 15.41 2.64
C PHE A 36 0.84 15.88 1.45
N LEU A 37 0.50 15.42 0.24
CA LEU A 37 1.38 15.53 -0.92
C LEU A 37 0.75 16.28 -2.11
N GLY A 38 -0.51 16.70 -1.99
CA GLY A 38 -1.18 17.44 -3.04
C GLY A 38 -1.81 16.57 -4.11
N ARG A 39 -2.48 17.22 -5.06
CA ARG A 39 -3.31 16.53 -6.06
C ARG A 39 -2.55 15.71 -7.09
N ARG A 40 -1.27 16.00 -7.28
CA ARG A 40 -0.46 15.32 -8.31
C ARG A 40 0.16 14.01 -7.84
N VAL A 41 -0.19 13.58 -6.64
CA VAL A 41 0.28 12.30 -6.12
C VAL A 41 -0.24 11.15 -6.98
N LYS A 42 0.64 10.18 -7.26
CA LYS A 42 0.23 8.93 -7.90
C LYS A 42 0.23 7.82 -6.87
N VAL A 43 -0.76 6.95 -6.94
CA VAL A 43 -0.86 5.79 -6.06
C VAL A 43 -0.99 4.55 -6.91
N LEU A 44 -0.07 3.61 -6.71
CA LEU A 44 -0.01 2.35 -7.44
C LEU A 44 -0.19 1.20 -6.45
N ILE A 45 -0.98 0.21 -6.82
CA ILE A 45 -1.11 -1.03 -6.04
C ILE A 45 -0.45 -2.13 -6.85
N PHE A 46 0.43 -2.89 -6.22
CA PHE A 46 1.20 -3.92 -6.92
C PHE A 46 1.41 -5.15 -6.03
N GLY A 47 2.08 -6.16 -6.56
CA GLY A 47 2.41 -7.36 -5.84
C GLY A 47 1.34 -8.44 -5.93
N SER A 48 1.31 -9.32 -4.93
CA SER A 48 0.47 -10.52 -4.95
C SER A 48 -1.02 -10.25 -5.06
N VAL A 49 -1.51 -9.11 -4.54
CA VAL A 49 -2.94 -8.77 -4.62
C VAL A 49 -3.39 -8.64 -6.09
N ILE A 50 -2.54 -8.06 -6.94
CA ILE A 50 -2.86 -7.87 -8.36
C ILE A 50 -2.88 -9.22 -9.09
N LYS A 51 -2.02 -10.14 -8.68
CA LYS A 51 -1.94 -11.47 -9.27
C LYS A 51 -3.02 -12.42 -8.77
N GLY A 52 -3.80 -12.01 -7.78
CA GLY A 52 -4.82 -12.87 -7.16
C GLY A 52 -4.22 -13.95 -6.25
N GLU A 53 -2.96 -13.81 -5.89
CA GLU A 53 -2.23 -14.78 -5.05
C GLU A 53 -2.33 -14.37 -3.58
N TRP A 54 -3.54 -14.45 -3.02
CA TRP A 54 -3.79 -14.03 -1.64
C TRP A 54 -3.48 -15.17 -0.67
N ALA A 55 -2.76 -14.84 0.40
CA ALA A 55 -2.42 -15.78 1.46
C ALA A 55 -2.47 -15.05 2.81
N PRO A 56 -2.61 -15.80 3.92
CA PRO A 56 -2.70 -15.18 5.25
C PRO A 56 -1.52 -14.29 5.62
N ASN A 57 -0.35 -14.57 5.10
CA ASN A 57 0.85 -13.78 5.36
C ASN A 57 1.18 -12.76 4.26
N SER A 58 0.28 -12.60 3.28
CA SER A 58 0.48 -11.62 2.22
C SER A 58 0.15 -10.21 2.68
N ASP A 59 0.88 -9.23 2.12
CA ASP A 59 0.59 -7.82 2.30
C ASP A 59 0.08 -7.23 1.00
N ILE A 60 -0.57 -6.08 1.09
CA ILE A 60 -0.98 -5.32 -0.09
C ILE A 60 0.02 -4.19 -0.26
N ASP A 61 0.82 -4.27 -1.30
CA ASP A 61 1.86 -3.29 -1.57
C ASP A 61 1.29 -2.06 -2.28
N VAL A 62 1.54 -0.90 -1.70
CA VAL A 62 1.09 0.38 -2.23
C VAL A 62 2.29 1.30 -2.40
N LEU A 63 2.46 1.85 -3.59
CA LEU A 63 3.51 2.82 -3.86
C LEU A 63 2.88 4.19 -4.10
N ILE A 64 3.32 5.17 -3.32
CA ILE A 64 2.88 6.56 -3.45
C ILE A 64 4.03 7.36 -4.02
N VAL A 65 3.80 8.00 -5.16
CA VAL A 65 4.82 8.76 -5.89
C VAL A 65 4.47 10.23 -5.88
N SER A 66 5.40 11.08 -5.44
CA SER A 66 5.20 12.53 -5.42
C SER A 66 6.54 13.26 -5.46
N SER A 67 6.58 14.35 -6.23
CA SER A 67 7.75 15.23 -6.26
C SER A 67 7.99 15.95 -4.94
N LYS A 68 7.00 15.96 -4.06
CA LYS A 68 7.13 16.54 -2.70
C LYS A 68 7.83 15.61 -1.72
N LEU A 69 8.03 14.35 -2.10
CA LEU A 69 8.79 13.41 -1.29
C LEU A 69 10.30 13.62 -1.50
N SER A 70 11.07 13.32 -0.47
CA SER A 70 12.54 13.37 -0.55
C SER A 70 13.06 12.12 -1.27
N LYS A 71 14.21 12.25 -1.94
CA LYS A 71 14.94 11.08 -2.44
C LYS A 71 15.59 10.31 -1.29
N ASN A 72 15.69 10.93 -0.13
CA ASN A 72 16.18 10.27 1.08
C ASN A 72 15.00 9.65 1.83
N TRP A 73 14.90 8.32 1.79
CA TRP A 73 13.79 7.60 2.39
C TRP A 73 13.62 7.86 3.89
N ILE A 74 14.70 8.21 4.57
CA ILE A 74 14.66 8.50 6.02
C ILE A 74 13.76 9.72 6.28
N LYS A 75 13.86 10.74 5.43
CA LYS A 75 13.05 11.95 5.57
C LYS A 75 11.55 11.70 5.34
N ASN A 76 11.22 10.65 4.62
CA ASN A 76 9.83 10.31 4.30
C ASN A 76 9.16 9.45 5.37
N ARG A 77 9.89 8.93 6.34
CA ARG A 77 9.35 8.01 7.35
C ARG A 77 8.18 8.58 8.13
N LYS A 78 8.25 9.85 8.48
CA LYS A 78 7.18 10.50 9.24
C LYS A 78 5.88 10.54 8.42
N ILE A 79 5.98 10.90 7.16
CA ILE A 79 4.83 10.94 6.25
C ILE A 79 4.22 9.55 6.12
N ARG A 80 5.05 8.53 5.93
CA ARG A 80 4.59 7.15 5.83
C ARG A 80 3.83 6.72 7.08
N THR A 81 4.36 7.03 8.25
CA THR A 81 3.72 6.70 9.53
C THR A 81 2.37 7.39 9.66
N GLU A 82 2.29 8.67 9.31
CA GLU A 82 1.04 9.41 9.39
C GLU A 82 -0.02 8.88 8.44
N ILE A 83 0.37 8.54 7.21
CA ILE A 83 -0.54 7.96 6.24
C ILE A 83 -1.06 6.60 6.75
N LYS A 84 -0.17 5.75 7.24
CA LYS A 84 -0.54 4.42 7.74
C LYS A 84 -1.54 4.51 8.90
N LYS A 85 -1.36 5.46 9.79
CA LYS A 85 -2.29 5.68 10.91
C LYS A 85 -3.69 6.05 10.43
N LEU A 86 -3.79 6.86 9.37
CA LEU A 86 -5.08 7.30 8.86
C LEU A 86 -5.79 6.23 8.04
N ILE A 87 -5.04 5.28 7.48
CA ILE A 87 -5.64 4.15 6.77
C ILE A 87 -6.23 3.18 7.77
N ASP A 88 -5.41 2.57 8.56
CA ASP A 88 -5.70 1.63 9.65
C ASP A 88 -4.34 1.02 10.01
N PRO A 89 -3.82 1.27 11.22
CA PRO A 89 -2.50 0.75 11.60
C PRO A 89 -2.40 -0.78 11.54
N THR A 90 -3.53 -1.48 11.68
CA THR A 90 -3.56 -2.94 11.69
C THR A 90 -3.83 -3.56 10.32
N SER A 91 -4.05 -2.72 9.30
CA SER A 91 -4.35 -3.20 7.95
C SER A 91 -3.13 -3.85 7.29
N PRO A 92 -3.35 -4.72 6.29
CA PRO A 92 -2.25 -5.38 5.59
C PRO A 92 -1.56 -4.51 4.54
N PHE A 93 -1.86 -3.21 4.49
CA PHE A 93 -1.24 -2.32 3.51
C PHE A 93 0.18 -1.98 3.89
N GLN A 94 1.11 -2.27 2.99
CA GLN A 94 2.50 -1.88 3.13
C GLN A 94 2.74 -0.66 2.24
N ILE A 95 3.00 0.47 2.88
CA ILE A 95 3.13 1.76 2.18
C ILE A 95 4.59 2.02 1.84
N HIS A 96 4.83 2.27 0.55
CA HIS A 96 6.13 2.66 0.02
C HIS A 96 6.00 4.08 -0.54
N LEU A 97 6.99 4.90 -0.32
CA LEU A 97 7.01 6.28 -0.80
C LEU A 97 8.20 6.48 -1.73
N ALA A 98 7.98 7.15 -2.85
CA ALA A 98 9.04 7.41 -3.82
C ALA A 98 8.92 8.77 -4.48
N HIS A 99 10.07 9.44 -4.66
CA HIS A 99 10.16 10.58 -5.55
C HIS A 99 10.06 10.07 -7.00
N PRO A 100 9.52 10.88 -7.94
CA PRO A 100 9.41 10.45 -9.34
C PRO A 100 10.72 9.95 -9.97
N ASP A 101 11.85 10.50 -9.57
CA ASP A 101 13.14 10.05 -10.08
C ASP A 101 13.47 8.63 -9.65
N GLU A 102 13.14 8.29 -8.39
CA GLU A 102 13.29 6.91 -7.87
C GLU A 102 12.33 5.96 -8.57
N PHE A 103 11.12 6.43 -8.85
CA PHE A 103 10.14 5.62 -9.57
C PHE A 103 10.67 5.24 -10.95
N LYS A 104 11.20 6.20 -11.70
CA LYS A 104 11.74 5.96 -13.04
C LYS A 104 12.97 5.07 -13.02
N SER A 105 13.87 5.27 -12.07
CA SER A 105 15.16 4.58 -12.04
C SER A 105 15.11 3.18 -11.46
N TRP A 106 14.18 2.92 -10.53
CA TRP A 106 14.16 1.65 -9.80
C TRP A 106 12.79 0.99 -9.74
N TRP A 107 11.77 1.70 -9.22
CA TRP A 107 10.47 1.11 -8.96
C TRP A 107 9.79 0.58 -10.21
N LYS A 108 9.85 1.33 -11.30
CA LYS A 108 9.25 0.95 -12.56
C LYS A 108 9.80 -0.37 -13.08
N LYS A 109 11.10 -0.59 -12.89
CA LYS A 109 11.76 -1.86 -13.26
C LYS A 109 11.36 -2.99 -12.34
N PHE A 110 11.14 -2.70 -11.08
CA PHE A 110 10.79 -3.70 -10.06
C PHE A 110 9.36 -4.20 -10.21
N ILE A 111 8.39 -3.30 -10.33
CA ILE A 111 6.97 -3.67 -10.39
C ILE A 111 6.52 -4.09 -11.79
N LYS A 112 7.27 -3.71 -12.83
CA LYS A 112 6.99 -4.07 -14.24
C LYS A 112 5.56 -3.77 -14.65
N LYS A 113 4.80 -4.81 -15.03
CA LYS A 113 3.41 -4.70 -15.49
C LYS A 113 2.38 -5.06 -14.42
N ASP A 114 2.84 -5.62 -13.31
CA ASP A 114 1.94 -6.17 -12.28
C ASP A 114 1.53 -5.08 -11.28
N TYR A 115 0.86 -4.05 -11.79
CA TYR A 115 0.36 -2.98 -10.94
C TYR A 115 -0.91 -2.37 -11.53
N ILE A 116 -1.66 -1.70 -10.67
CA ILE A 116 -2.83 -0.88 -11.05
C ILE A 116 -2.60 0.52 -10.50
N GLU A 117 -2.76 1.53 -11.35
CA GLU A 117 -2.74 2.91 -10.88
C GLU A 117 -4.14 3.30 -10.41
N VAL A 118 -4.24 3.84 -9.21
CA VAL A 118 -5.50 4.29 -8.64
C VAL A 118 -5.89 5.62 -9.29
N LYS A 119 -7.04 5.66 -9.90
CA LYS A 119 -7.56 6.85 -10.61
C LYS A 119 -8.17 7.88 -9.68
#